data_5b2cc2c82a35890fc5da9fb1eb30bf5f
#
_entry.id   5b2cc2c82a35890fc5da9fb1eb30bf5f
#
_cell.length_a   1.000
_cell.length_b   1.000
_cell.length_c   1.000
_cell.angle_alpha   90.00
_cell.angle_beta   90.00
_cell.angle_gamma   90.00
#
_symmetry.space_group_name_H-M   'P 1'
#
loop_
_entity.id
_entity.type
_entity.pdbx_description
1 polymer ?
#
loop_
_entity_poly.entity_id
_entity_poly.type
_entity_poly.pdbx_seq_one_letter_code
_entity_poly.pdbx_strand_id
1 'polypeptide(L)'
;MQHFKHDTVVFSGRDIDVILSDEVSQKMNCYRQLGPASKESGGILIGERRGRYWIVTDITTPMKGDIQSRGQFVRQDLRHIKVSKRICKRSKNLRTYMGEWHTHPQVIPQPSGVDLASWKSIKIEKGNSLVFIILGIKGSYGCYYDSNHIHKLIPL
;
A
#
# COMPACT_ATOMS: atom_id res chain seq x y z
N MET A 1 -31.28 -14.28 1.78
CA MET A 1 -30.51 -13.08 1.39
C MET A 1 -29.36 -12.92 2.36
N GLN A 2 -28.19 -13.50 2.02
CA GLN A 2 -27.00 -13.38 2.88
C GLN A 2 -26.46 -11.96 2.73
N HIS A 3 -26.57 -11.18 3.80
CA HIS A 3 -25.84 -9.92 3.93
C HIS A 3 -24.37 -10.27 4.14
N PHE A 4 -23.57 -10.22 3.09
CA PHE A 4 -22.14 -10.13 3.25
C PHE A 4 -21.84 -8.75 3.85
N LYS A 5 -21.57 -8.69 5.16
CA LYS A 5 -20.88 -7.55 5.75
C LYS A 5 -19.50 -7.51 5.11
N HIS A 6 -19.30 -6.64 4.16
CA HIS A 6 -17.97 -6.29 3.71
C HIS A 6 -17.34 -5.46 4.82
N ASP A 7 -16.46 -6.08 5.59
CA ASP A 7 -15.70 -5.37 6.62
C ASP A 7 -14.69 -4.47 5.91
N THR A 8 -14.97 -3.18 5.87
CA THR A 8 -14.07 -2.16 5.32
C THR A 8 -12.77 -2.16 6.11
N VAL A 9 -11.63 -2.36 5.44
CA VAL A 9 -10.32 -2.33 6.09
C VAL A 9 -9.88 -0.89 6.30
N VAL A 10 -9.62 -0.55 7.55
CA VAL A 10 -9.19 0.79 7.97
C VAL A 10 -7.89 0.70 8.73
N PHE A 11 -6.94 1.58 8.40
CA PHE A 11 -5.76 1.85 9.20
C PHE A 11 -5.91 3.22 9.84
N SER A 12 -6.03 3.25 11.16
CA SER A 12 -6.31 4.49 11.90
C SER A 12 -5.04 5.10 12.49
N GLY A 13 -4.87 6.40 12.30
CA GLY A 13 -3.77 7.17 12.85
C GLY A 13 -4.24 8.42 13.59
N ARG A 14 -3.29 9.16 14.14
CA ARG A 14 -3.59 10.41 14.83
C ARG A 14 -4.22 11.44 13.91
N ASP A 15 -3.61 11.65 12.74
CA ASP A 15 -3.98 12.74 11.84
C ASP A 15 -4.75 12.27 10.61
N ILE A 16 -4.55 11.02 10.19
CA ILE A 16 -5.22 10.42 9.04
C ILE A 16 -5.74 9.03 9.34
N ASP A 17 -6.81 8.66 8.66
CA ASP A 17 -7.32 7.30 8.55
C ASP A 17 -7.21 6.85 7.09
N VAL A 18 -6.59 5.72 6.85
CA VAL A 18 -6.45 5.13 5.51
C VAL A 18 -7.48 4.02 5.35
N ILE A 19 -8.35 4.17 4.36
CA ILE A 19 -9.45 3.27 4.09
C ILE A 19 -9.16 2.54 2.77
N LEU A 20 -9.13 1.22 2.81
CA LEU A 20 -9.03 0.41 1.60
C LEU A 20 -10.43 0.10 1.08
N SER A 21 -10.68 0.32 -0.22
CA SER A 21 -11.90 -0.20 -0.83
C SER A 21 -11.93 -1.73 -0.73
N ASP A 22 -13.12 -2.32 -0.73
CA ASP A 22 -13.26 -3.78 -0.65
C ASP A 22 -12.53 -4.49 -1.78
N GLU A 23 -12.59 -3.95 -2.99
CA GLU A 23 -11.88 -4.48 -4.15
C GLU A 23 -10.37 -4.47 -3.97
N VAL A 24 -9.81 -3.36 -3.46
CA VAL A 24 -8.38 -3.24 -3.16
C VAL A 24 -7.98 -4.24 -2.09
N SER A 25 -8.72 -4.33 -1.01
CA SER A 25 -8.45 -5.25 0.10
C SER A 25 -8.44 -6.70 -0.36
N GLN A 26 -9.44 -7.11 -1.12
CA GLN A 26 -9.53 -8.46 -1.67
C GLN A 26 -8.37 -8.76 -2.60
N LYS A 27 -8.02 -7.83 -3.48
CA LYS A 27 -6.92 -7.97 -4.43
C LYS A 27 -5.57 -8.09 -3.73
N MET A 28 -5.31 -7.27 -2.72
CA MET A 28 -4.09 -7.35 -1.91
C MET A 28 -3.99 -8.69 -1.18
N ASN A 29 -5.07 -9.16 -0.58
CA ASN A 29 -5.09 -10.41 0.17
C ASN A 29 -4.70 -11.63 -0.65
N CYS A 30 -4.95 -11.63 -1.96
CA CYS A 30 -4.52 -12.71 -2.86
C CYS A 30 -3.00 -12.88 -2.93
N TYR A 31 -2.24 -11.86 -2.55
CA TYR A 31 -0.78 -11.86 -2.60
C TYR A 31 -0.10 -12.21 -1.27
N ARG A 32 -0.84 -12.45 -0.21
CA ARG A 32 -0.25 -12.87 1.07
C ARG A 32 0.61 -14.11 0.88
N GLN A 33 1.79 -14.12 1.52
CA GLN A 33 2.76 -15.21 1.38
C GLN A 33 2.40 -16.40 2.28
N LEU A 34 1.37 -17.13 1.89
CA LEU A 34 0.81 -18.23 2.69
C LEU A 34 1.63 -19.52 2.61
N GLY A 35 2.39 -19.70 1.54
CA GLY A 35 3.18 -20.89 1.30
C GLY A 35 4.69 -20.63 1.34
N PRO A 36 5.52 -21.70 1.55
CA PRO A 36 6.97 -21.55 1.65
C PRO A 36 7.65 -21.07 0.35
N ALA A 37 7.00 -21.30 -0.79
CA ALA A 37 7.49 -20.86 -2.11
C ALA A 37 6.92 -19.50 -2.55
N SER A 38 6.03 -18.89 -1.76
CA SER A 38 5.44 -17.60 -2.10
C SER A 38 6.50 -16.51 -2.10
N LYS A 39 6.48 -15.68 -3.15
CA LYS A 39 7.39 -14.53 -3.29
C LYS A 39 6.78 -13.29 -2.66
N GLU A 40 7.61 -12.37 -2.20
CA GLU A 40 7.16 -11.02 -1.86
C GLU A 40 6.52 -10.38 -3.10
N SER A 41 5.41 -9.74 -2.89
CA SER A 41 4.64 -9.02 -3.90
C SER A 41 4.41 -7.59 -3.45
N GLY A 42 4.07 -6.71 -4.37
CA GLY A 42 3.80 -5.33 -4.04
C GLY A 42 3.43 -4.50 -5.25
N GLY A 43 3.27 -3.22 -5.02
CA GLY A 43 2.93 -2.23 -6.02
C GLY A 43 2.69 -0.86 -5.39
N ILE A 44 2.01 -0.01 -6.10
CA ILE A 44 1.66 1.33 -5.63
C ILE A 44 0.21 1.40 -5.16
N LEU A 45 -0.04 2.34 -4.26
CA LEU A 45 -1.36 2.73 -3.79
C LEU A 45 -1.80 3.99 -4.52
N ILE A 46 -3.03 4.00 -4.99
CA ILE A 46 -3.63 5.12 -5.72
C ILE A 46 -5.00 5.41 -5.09
N GLY A 47 -5.33 6.67 -4.91
CA GLY A 47 -6.60 7.02 -4.33
C GLY A 47 -6.80 8.50 -4.07
N GLU A 48 -7.74 8.81 -3.20
CA GLU A 48 -8.20 10.16 -2.91
C GLU A 48 -7.85 10.58 -1.48
N ARG A 49 -7.34 11.80 -1.34
CA ARG A 49 -7.13 12.44 -0.03
C ARG A 49 -8.30 13.38 0.24
N ARG A 50 -9.16 13.00 1.20
CA ARG A 50 -10.34 13.77 1.60
C ARG A 50 -10.21 14.20 3.07
N GLY A 51 -9.53 15.31 3.30
CA GLY A 51 -9.23 15.76 4.65
C GLY A 51 -8.45 14.68 5.41
N ARG A 52 -8.99 14.24 6.55
CA ARG A 52 -8.38 13.17 7.34
C ARG A 52 -8.56 11.77 6.72
N TYR A 53 -9.52 11.57 5.82
CA TYR A 53 -9.83 10.26 5.24
C TYR A 53 -9.12 10.09 3.89
N TRP A 54 -8.20 9.15 3.85
CA TRP A 54 -7.45 8.80 2.64
C TRP A 54 -7.94 7.45 2.13
N ILE A 55 -8.56 7.46 0.96
CA ILE A 55 -9.26 6.30 0.42
C ILE A 55 -8.42 5.71 -0.71
N VAL A 56 -7.89 4.50 -0.51
CA VAL A 56 -7.20 3.75 -1.55
C VAL A 56 -8.25 3.07 -2.43
N THR A 57 -8.34 3.51 -3.67
CA THR A 57 -9.34 3.05 -4.64
C THR A 57 -8.77 2.08 -5.65
N ASP A 58 -7.47 2.13 -5.88
CA ASP A 58 -6.76 1.32 -6.86
C ASP A 58 -5.38 0.95 -6.34
N ILE A 59 -4.88 -0.20 -6.79
CA ILE A 59 -3.49 -0.62 -6.59
C ILE A 59 -2.92 -1.16 -7.88
N THR A 60 -1.60 -1.13 -8.00
CA THR A 60 -0.90 -1.98 -8.94
C THR A 60 -0.41 -3.24 -8.22
N THR A 61 -0.18 -4.28 -8.97
CA THR A 61 0.32 -5.58 -8.52
C THR A 61 1.61 -5.90 -9.26
N PRO A 62 2.38 -6.91 -8.83
CA PRO A 62 3.68 -7.20 -9.44
C PRO A 62 3.62 -7.28 -10.97
N MET A 63 4.61 -6.69 -11.61
CA MET A 63 4.76 -6.63 -13.06
C MET A 63 6.05 -7.34 -13.49
N LYS A 64 6.13 -7.71 -14.75
CA LYS A 64 7.23 -8.51 -15.28
C LYS A 64 8.62 -7.90 -15.06
N GLY A 65 8.72 -6.58 -15.07
CA GLY A 65 9.96 -5.85 -14.84
C GLY A 65 10.36 -5.72 -13.38
N ASP A 66 9.50 -6.10 -12.44
CA ASP A 66 9.80 -6.07 -11.01
C ASP A 66 10.69 -7.26 -10.62
N ILE A 67 11.41 -7.12 -9.50
CA ILE A 67 12.19 -8.21 -8.92
C ILE A 67 11.41 -8.79 -7.75
N GLN A 68 11.17 -10.09 -7.79
CA GLN A 68 10.47 -10.83 -6.75
C GLN A 68 11.30 -12.04 -6.30
N SER A 69 11.47 -12.17 -5.00
CA SER A 69 11.94 -13.38 -4.34
C SER A 69 11.14 -13.58 -3.04
N ARG A 70 11.44 -14.66 -2.30
CA ARG A 70 10.75 -14.90 -1.02
C ARG A 70 10.93 -13.77 0.00
N GLY A 71 12.05 -13.10 0.00
CA GLY A 71 12.40 -12.05 0.96
C GLY A 71 12.66 -10.69 0.36
N GLN A 72 12.26 -10.46 -0.90
CA GLN A 72 12.48 -9.19 -1.58
C GLN A 72 11.43 -8.92 -2.65
N PHE A 73 10.94 -7.70 -2.65
CA PHE A 73 10.19 -7.11 -3.76
C PHE A 73 10.80 -5.77 -4.13
N VAL A 74 11.23 -5.62 -5.37
CA VAL A 74 11.73 -4.34 -5.90
C VAL A 74 10.82 -3.89 -7.02
N ARG A 75 10.07 -2.83 -6.77
CA ARG A 75 9.20 -2.20 -7.75
C ARG A 75 10.05 -1.32 -8.67
N GLN A 76 10.34 -1.81 -9.86
CA GLN A 76 11.13 -1.07 -10.84
C GLN A 76 10.47 -0.97 -12.22
N ASP A 77 9.41 -1.72 -12.46
CA ASP A 77 8.68 -1.64 -13.72
C ASP A 77 7.98 -0.27 -13.85
N LEU A 78 8.32 0.46 -14.90
CA LEU A 78 7.80 1.81 -15.13
C LEU A 78 6.29 1.85 -15.40
N ARG A 79 5.67 0.72 -15.69
CA ARG A 79 4.23 0.63 -15.92
C ARG A 79 3.40 0.93 -14.67
N HIS A 80 3.93 0.75 -13.46
CA HIS A 80 3.26 1.19 -12.23
C HIS A 80 2.92 2.68 -12.28
N ILE A 81 3.90 3.49 -12.65
CA ILE A 81 3.72 4.94 -12.74
C ILE A 81 2.79 5.33 -13.88
N LYS A 82 2.87 4.61 -15.01
CA LYS A 82 1.94 4.84 -16.14
C LYS A 82 0.48 4.60 -15.75
N VAL A 83 0.21 3.53 -14.96
CA VAL A 83 -1.13 3.26 -14.43
C VAL A 83 -1.60 4.41 -13.54
N SER A 84 -0.77 4.87 -12.62
CA SER A 84 -1.09 6.00 -11.73
C SER A 84 -1.43 7.27 -12.51
N LYS A 85 -0.62 7.62 -13.49
CA LYS A 85 -0.86 8.80 -14.34
C LYS A 85 -2.16 8.70 -15.12
N ARG A 86 -2.50 7.52 -15.63
CA ARG A 86 -3.76 7.27 -16.36
C ARG A 86 -4.97 7.45 -15.45
N ILE A 87 -4.95 6.88 -14.25
CA ILE A 87 -6.03 7.01 -13.27
C ILE A 87 -6.17 8.46 -12.82
N CYS A 88 -5.06 9.13 -12.56
CA CYS A 88 -5.06 10.54 -12.21
C CYS A 88 -5.75 11.38 -13.28
N LYS A 89 -5.38 11.21 -14.53
CA LYS A 89 -5.99 11.93 -15.66
C LYS A 89 -7.49 11.64 -15.81
N ARG A 90 -7.89 10.35 -15.74
CA ARG A 90 -9.30 9.95 -15.86
C ARG A 90 -10.17 10.46 -14.73
N SER A 91 -9.61 10.58 -13.54
CA SER A 91 -10.30 11.09 -12.35
C SER A 91 -10.25 12.62 -12.22
N LYS A 92 -9.74 13.34 -13.21
CA LYS A 92 -9.53 14.79 -13.15
C LYS A 92 -8.71 15.23 -11.93
N ASN A 93 -7.61 14.52 -11.69
CA ASN A 93 -6.66 14.73 -10.59
C ASN A 93 -7.22 14.44 -9.18
N LEU A 94 -8.35 13.77 -9.06
CA LEU A 94 -8.89 13.35 -7.76
C LEU A 94 -8.14 12.14 -7.18
N ARG A 95 -7.77 11.19 -8.03
CA ARG A 95 -7.03 9.98 -7.64
C ARG A 95 -5.57 10.13 -8.02
N THR A 96 -4.71 10.06 -7.03
CA THR A 96 -3.27 10.28 -7.19
C THR A 96 -2.47 9.16 -6.51
N TYR A 97 -1.18 9.10 -6.82
CA TYR A 97 -0.24 8.24 -6.12
C TYR A 97 -0.24 8.57 -4.62
N MET A 98 -0.41 7.54 -3.79
CA MET A 98 -0.51 7.69 -2.33
C MET A 98 0.60 6.99 -1.57
N GLY A 99 1.35 6.12 -2.20
CA GLY A 99 2.40 5.34 -1.57
C GLY A 99 2.53 3.95 -2.15
N GLU A 100 3.00 3.01 -1.34
CA GLU A 100 3.34 1.67 -1.78
C GLU A 100 2.83 0.60 -0.80
N TRP A 101 2.68 -0.61 -1.31
CA TRP A 101 2.38 -1.79 -0.50
C TRP A 101 3.28 -2.95 -0.92
N HIS A 102 3.56 -3.84 0.01
CA HIS A 102 4.20 -5.11 -0.27
C HIS A 102 3.84 -6.17 0.78
N THR A 103 4.31 -7.39 0.57
CA THR A 103 4.08 -8.51 1.47
C THR A 103 5.38 -8.95 2.15
N HIS A 104 5.26 -9.50 3.36
CA HIS A 104 6.34 -10.17 4.08
C HIS A 104 5.92 -11.59 4.47
N PRO A 105 6.85 -12.56 4.52
CA PRO A 105 6.57 -13.90 4.99
C PRO A 105 6.55 -14.01 6.52
N GLN A 106 6.04 -13.01 7.18
CA GLN A 106 5.88 -12.91 8.64
C GLN A 106 4.40 -13.01 9.01
N VAL A 107 4.10 -13.63 10.15
CA VAL A 107 2.71 -13.70 10.63
C VAL A 107 2.16 -12.29 10.88
N ILE A 108 2.85 -11.51 11.70
CA ILE A 108 2.61 -10.08 11.92
C ILE A 108 3.79 -9.34 11.32
N PRO A 109 3.60 -8.60 10.23
CA PRO A 109 4.71 -8.00 9.52
C PRO A 109 5.24 -6.76 10.23
N GLN A 110 6.55 -6.54 10.08
CA GLN A 110 7.24 -5.33 10.50
C GLN A 110 8.12 -4.83 9.35
N PRO A 111 8.31 -3.52 9.21
CA PRO A 111 9.22 -3.01 8.20
C PRO A 111 10.66 -3.42 8.50
N SER A 112 11.39 -3.80 7.46
CA SER A 112 12.83 -4.05 7.53
C SER A 112 13.60 -2.72 7.51
N GLY A 113 14.90 -2.78 7.84
CA GLY A 113 15.78 -1.60 7.67
C GLY A 113 15.86 -1.13 6.21
N VAL A 114 15.79 -2.06 5.26
CA VAL A 114 15.74 -1.74 3.82
C VAL A 114 14.45 -1.03 3.47
N ASP A 115 13.31 -1.47 3.98
CA ASP A 115 12.02 -0.79 3.78
C ASP A 115 12.07 0.65 4.27
N LEU A 116 12.53 0.85 5.51
CA LEU A 116 12.60 2.19 6.12
C LEU A 116 13.53 3.12 5.34
N ALA A 117 14.70 2.62 4.91
CA ALA A 117 15.63 3.40 4.10
C ALA A 117 15.04 3.75 2.73
N SER A 118 14.37 2.81 2.09
CA SER A 118 13.69 3.01 0.80
C SER A 118 12.60 4.06 0.91
N TRP A 119 11.72 3.98 1.92
CA TRP A 119 10.64 4.94 2.12
C TRP A 119 11.16 6.35 2.37
N LYS A 120 12.21 6.50 3.18
CA LYS A 120 12.84 7.79 3.46
C LYS A 120 13.54 8.41 2.26
N SER A 121 13.91 7.61 1.26
CA SER A 121 14.53 8.08 0.03
C SER A 121 13.55 8.65 -0.98
N ILE A 122 12.24 8.38 -0.84
CA ILE A 122 11.22 8.85 -1.76
C ILE A 122 11.03 10.36 -1.56
N LYS A 123 11.11 11.12 -2.65
CA LYS A 123 10.79 12.54 -2.61
C LYS A 123 9.29 12.73 -2.42
N ILE A 124 8.93 13.42 -1.35
CA ILE A 124 7.55 13.77 -1.05
C ILE A 124 7.34 15.23 -1.42
N GLU A 125 6.32 15.51 -2.22
CA GLU A 125 5.92 16.88 -2.51
C GLU A 125 5.53 17.60 -1.22
N LYS A 126 5.91 18.88 -1.11
CA LYS A 126 5.63 19.69 0.07
C LYS A 126 4.15 19.66 0.45
N GLY A 127 3.87 19.30 1.69
CA GLY A 127 2.51 19.19 2.22
C GLY A 127 1.80 17.86 1.94
N ASN A 128 2.44 16.93 1.24
CA ASN A 128 1.94 15.57 1.05
C ASN A 128 2.66 14.58 1.96
N SER A 129 1.96 13.53 2.33
CA SER A 129 2.53 12.37 2.98
C SER A 129 2.28 11.13 2.11
N LEU A 130 3.07 10.07 2.31
CA LEU A 130 2.90 8.80 1.62
C LEU A 130 2.54 7.70 2.63
N VAL A 131 1.69 6.81 2.20
CA VAL A 131 1.24 5.65 2.97
C VAL A 131 2.02 4.41 2.54
N PHE A 132 2.43 3.60 3.52
CA PHE A 132 3.05 2.31 3.28
C PHE A 132 2.31 1.22 4.04
N ILE A 133 1.98 0.13 3.35
CA ILE A 133 1.27 -1.02 3.90
C ILE A 133 2.07 -2.28 3.65
N ILE A 134 2.25 -3.10 4.68
CA ILE A 134 2.87 -4.41 4.56
C ILE A 134 1.84 -5.47 4.97
N LEU A 135 1.59 -6.46 4.12
CA LEU A 135 0.76 -7.59 4.44
C LEU A 135 1.61 -8.77 4.90
N GLY A 136 1.33 -9.28 6.08
CA GLY A 136 1.89 -10.53 6.57
C GLY A 136 1.03 -11.73 6.22
N ILE A 137 1.30 -12.86 6.84
CA ILE A 137 0.50 -14.09 6.66
C ILE A 137 -0.91 -13.89 7.24
N LYS A 138 -1.01 -13.27 8.42
CA LYS A 138 -2.29 -13.02 9.11
C LYS A 138 -2.56 -11.55 9.36
N GLY A 139 -1.55 -10.79 9.78
CA GLY A 139 -1.68 -9.40 10.12
C GLY A 139 -1.24 -8.46 9.01
N SER A 140 -1.26 -7.18 9.33
CA SER A 140 -0.79 -6.11 8.45
C SER A 140 -0.12 -5.01 9.28
N TYR A 141 0.76 -4.27 8.62
CA TYR A 141 1.41 -3.08 9.14
C TYR A 141 1.04 -1.90 8.25
N GLY A 142 0.78 -0.76 8.84
CA GLY A 142 0.54 0.49 8.11
C GLY A 142 1.26 1.65 8.77
N CYS A 143 1.74 2.56 7.96
CA CYS A 143 2.30 3.84 8.41
C CYS A 143 2.13 4.91 7.33
N TYR A 144 2.32 6.17 7.71
CA TYR A 144 2.53 7.25 6.75
C TYR A 144 3.80 8.01 7.08
N TYR A 145 4.44 8.54 6.05
CA TYR A 145 5.68 9.28 6.13
C TYR A 145 5.46 10.70 5.58
N ASP A 146 5.72 11.70 6.43
CA ASP A 146 5.49 13.12 6.13
C ASP A 146 6.76 13.87 5.72
N SER A 147 7.81 13.16 5.34
CA SER A 147 9.19 13.60 5.06
C SER A 147 10.06 13.88 6.30
N ASN A 148 9.47 13.92 7.48
CA ASN A 148 10.20 14.12 8.74
C ASN A 148 10.14 12.89 9.64
N HIS A 149 8.94 12.32 9.81
CA HIS A 149 8.66 11.22 10.72
C HIS A 149 7.81 10.13 10.07
N ILE A 150 7.99 8.91 10.56
CA ILE A 150 7.10 7.79 10.26
C ILE A 150 6.07 7.72 11.37
N HIS A 151 4.81 7.82 11.00
CA HIS A 151 3.67 7.74 11.90
C HIS A 151 2.97 6.40 11.71
N LYS A 152 2.95 5.58 12.75
CA LYS A 152 2.30 4.28 12.70
C LYS A 152 0.78 4.44 12.58
N LEU A 153 0.19 3.60 11.74
CA LEU A 153 -1.26 3.42 11.62
C LEU A 153 -1.65 2.10 12.26
N ILE A 154 -2.80 2.05 12.91
CA ILE A 154 -3.30 0.84 13.58
C ILE A 154 -4.38 0.21 12.72
N PRO A 155 -4.21 -1.03 12.26
CA PRO A 155 -5.26 -1.74 11.55
C PRO A 155 -6.42 -2.03 12.51
N LEU A 156 -7.63 -1.72 12.07
CA LEU A 156 -8.88 -1.95 12.81
C LEU A 156 -9.59 -3.20 12.31
#